data_417fd871c5487877f63fe982f6d5f902
#
_entry.id   417fd871c5487877f63fe982f6d5f902
#
_cell.length_a   1.000
_cell.length_b   1.000
_cell.length_c   1.000
_cell.angle_alpha   90.00
_cell.angle_beta   90.00
_cell.angle_gamma   90.00
#
_symmetry.space_group_name_H-M   'P 1'
#
loop_
_entity.id
_entity.type
_entity.pdbx_description
1 polymer ?
#
loop_
_entity_poly.entity_id
_entity_poly.type
_entity_poly.pdbx_seq_one_letter_code
_entity_poly.pdbx_strand_id
1 'polypeptide(L)' 'MTTIKTYQCQTCFQNNQVQIELSFCSESIDLIEDCYVCCNPNTISYTIEDQKIKYFEVVKTY' A
#
# COMPACT_ATOMS: atom_id res chain seq x y z
N MET A 1 12.62 -8.90 4.39
CA MET A 1 11.81 -9.67 3.42
C MET A 1 10.81 -8.74 2.76
N THR A 2 10.63 -8.89 1.46
CA THR A 2 9.74 -8.01 0.69
C THR A 2 8.59 -8.80 0.11
N THR A 3 7.38 -8.25 0.16
CA THR A 3 6.21 -8.86 -0.45
C THR A 3 5.55 -7.87 -1.40
N ILE A 4 4.75 -8.37 -2.33
CA ILE A 4 3.98 -7.54 -3.26
C ILE A 4 2.51 -7.63 -2.87
N LYS A 5 1.89 -6.48 -2.71
CA LYS A 5 0.48 -6.39 -2.37
C LYS A 5 -0.28 -5.69 -3.50
N THR A 6 -1.39 -6.28 -3.91
CA THR A 6 -2.26 -5.67 -4.92
C THR A 6 -3.25 -4.75 -4.22
N TYR A 7 -3.42 -3.53 -4.76
CA TYR A 7 -4.42 -2.59 -4.26
C TYR A 7 -5.20 -2.00 -5.42
N GLN A 8 -6.39 -1.51 -5.14
CA GLN A 8 -7.25 -0.88 -6.12
C GLN A 8 -7.12 0.64 -6.03
N CYS A 9 -6.87 1.30 -7.15
CA CYS A 9 -6.83 2.75 -7.21
C CYS A 9 -8.20 3.32 -6.83
N GLN A 10 -8.20 4.36 -6.00
CA GLN A 10 -9.44 4.95 -5.50
C GLN A 10 -10.04 5.97 -6.48
N THR A 11 -9.48 6.12 -7.65
CA THR A 11 -9.97 7.03 -8.69
C THR A 11 -10.48 6.28 -9.92
N CYS A 12 -9.65 5.44 -10.53
CA CYS A 12 -10.02 4.69 -11.73
C CYS A 12 -10.39 3.23 -11.44
N PHE A 13 -10.19 2.77 -10.21
CA PHE A 13 -10.50 1.42 -9.72
C PHE A 13 -9.73 0.31 -10.44
N GLN A 14 -8.59 0.64 -11.02
CA GLN A 14 -7.70 -0.35 -11.60
C GLN A 14 -6.79 -0.95 -10.53
N ASN A 15 -6.44 -2.21 -10.70
CA ASN A 15 -5.54 -2.88 -9.78
C ASN A 15 -4.10 -2.46 -10.03
N ASN A 16 -3.39 -2.15 -8.95
CA ASN A 16 -1.97 -1.81 -8.96
C ASN A 16 -1.25 -2.70 -7.96
N GLN A 17 0.07 -2.71 -8.03
CA GLN A 17 0.89 -3.48 -7.11
C GLN A 17 1.88 -2.56 -6.39
N VAL A 18 2.13 -2.87 -5.13
CA VAL A 18 3.09 -2.13 -4.31
C VAL A 18 3.99 -3.12 -3.58
N GLN A 19 5.28 -2.79 -3.49
CA GLN A 19 6.22 -3.58 -2.71
C GLN A 19 6.19 -3.12 -1.26
N ILE A 20 6.10 -4.09 -0.36
CA ILE A 20 6.06 -3.83 1.08
C ILE A 20 7.21 -4.57 1.74
N GLU A 21 8.04 -3.83 2.48
CA GLU A 21 9.13 -4.40 3.26
C GLU A 21 8.60 -4.94 4.58
N LEU A 22 8.78 -6.22 4.83
CA LEU A 22 8.34 -6.86 6.06
C LEU A 22 9.48 -6.89 7.07
N SER A 23 9.15 -6.61 8.34
CA SER A 23 10.12 -6.64 9.42
C SER A 23 9.55 -7.37 10.64
N PHE A 24 10.43 -7.72 11.58
CA PHE A 24 10.02 -8.35 12.83
C PHE A 24 9.40 -7.37 13.81
N CYS A 25 9.69 -6.08 13.64
CA CYS A 25 9.17 -5.04 14.52
C CYS A 25 7.77 -4.64 14.07
N SER A 26 6.90 -4.33 15.03
CA SER A 26 5.59 -3.76 14.73
C SER A 26 5.77 -2.33 14.24
N GLU A 27 5.27 -2.03 13.05
CA GLU A 27 5.38 -0.71 12.42
C GLU A 27 4.11 -0.36 11.67
N SER A 28 3.74 0.92 11.76
CA SER A 28 2.70 1.50 10.91
C SER A 28 3.38 2.43 9.91
N ILE A 29 3.13 2.22 8.63
CA ILE A 29 3.79 2.96 7.55
C ILE A 29 2.73 3.54 6.63
N ASP A 30 2.91 4.81 6.28
CA ASP A 30 2.11 5.50 5.28
C ASP A 30 3.00 5.85 4.10
N LEU A 31 2.56 5.53 2.90
CA LEU A 31 3.30 5.91 1.70
C LEU A 31 2.32 6.36 0.61
N ILE A 32 2.84 7.09 -0.36
CA ILE A 32 2.04 7.59 -1.48
C ILE A 32 2.55 6.93 -2.75
N GLU A 33 1.65 6.28 -3.48
CA GLU A 33 1.95 5.64 -4.75
C GLU A 33 1.01 6.18 -5.83
N ASP A 34 1.56 6.46 -7.00
CA ASP A 34 0.78 6.90 -8.13
C ASP A 34 0.21 5.70 -8.89
N CYS A 35 -1.05 5.82 -9.30
CA CYS A 35 -1.65 4.83 -10.17
C CYS A 35 -0.97 4.89 -11.54
N TYR A 36 -0.57 3.76 -12.10
CA TYR A 36 0.08 3.76 -13.40
C TYR A 36 -0.91 3.92 -14.57
N VAL A 37 -2.19 3.89 -14.29
CA VAL A 37 -3.25 4.05 -15.31
C VAL A 37 -3.72 5.50 -15.37
N CYS A 38 -4.19 6.04 -14.25
CA CYS A 38 -4.74 7.41 -14.19
C CYS A 38 -3.74 8.43 -13.63
N CYS A 39 -2.60 7.99 -13.13
CA CYS A 39 -1.54 8.82 -12.55
C CYS A 39 -1.97 9.64 -11.34
N ASN A 40 -3.09 9.30 -10.71
CA ASN A 40 -3.54 9.96 -9.49
C ASN A 40 -2.91 9.30 -8.26
N PRO A 41 -2.48 10.09 -7.28
CA PRO A 41 -1.84 9.53 -6.10
C PRO A 41 -2.83 8.85 -5.16
N ASN A 42 -2.39 7.77 -4.52
CA ASN A 42 -3.13 7.05 -3.48
C ASN A 42 -2.26 6.97 -2.24
N THR A 43 -2.84 7.20 -1.08
CA THR A 43 -2.14 7.01 0.19
C THR A 43 -2.39 5.58 0.66
N ILE A 44 -1.32 4.83 0.85
CA ILE A 44 -1.38 3.45 1.30
C ILE A 44 -0.88 3.40 2.74
N SER A 45 -1.75 2.96 3.64
CA SER A 45 -1.42 2.81 5.05
C SER A 45 -1.43 1.34 5.41
N TYR A 46 -0.38 0.86 6.03
CA TYR A 46 -0.33 -0.53 6.45
C TYR A 46 0.44 -0.69 7.75
N THR A 47 0.11 -1.77 8.45
CA THR A 47 0.76 -2.14 9.71
C THR A 47 1.38 -3.51 9.54
N ILE A 48 2.63 -3.63 9.92
CA ILE A 48 3.38 -4.87 9.89
C ILE A 48 3.59 -5.36 11.32
N GLU A 49 3.41 -6.66 11.52
CA GLU A 49 3.69 -7.29 12.80
C GLU A 49 4.19 -8.70 12.54
N ASP A 50 5.36 -9.03 13.08
CA ASP A 50 5.98 -10.35 12.95
C ASP A 50 6.06 -10.83 11.50
N GLN A 51 6.62 -9.98 10.63
CA GLN A 51 6.79 -10.22 9.19
C GLN A 51 5.48 -10.51 8.45
N LYS A 52 4.37 -9.96 8.95
CA LYS A 52 3.05 -10.11 8.33
C LYS A 52 2.35 -8.77 8.25
N ILE A 53 1.52 -8.61 7.22
CA ILE A 53 0.68 -7.43 7.11
C ILE A 53 -0.56 -7.69 7.97
N LYS A 54 -0.70 -6.88 9.03
CA LYS A 54 -1.84 -6.98 9.93
C LYS A 54 -3.00 -6.10 9.49
N TYR A 55 -2.68 -4.97 8.86
CA TYR A 55 -3.66 -3.99 8.42
C TYR A 55 -3.20 -3.38 7.10
N PHE A 56 -4.13 -3.11 6.20
CA PHE A 56 -3.81 -2.52 4.90
C PHE A 56 -5.01 -1.68 4.44
N GLU A 57 -4.74 -0.41 4.11
CA GLU A 57 -5.78 0.51 3.66
C GLU A 57 -5.24 1.41 2.55
N VAL A 58 -6.11 1.74 1.59
CA VAL A 58 -5.78 2.64 0.50
C VAL A 58 -6.84 3.72 0.45
N VAL A 59 -6.42 4.99 0.43
CA VAL A 59 -7.33 6.14 0.36
C VAL A 59 -6.83 7.11 -0.69
N LYS A 60 -7.73 7.96 -1.17
CA LYS A 60 -7.37 9.04 -2.09
C LYS A 60 -6.50 10.06 -1.36
N THR A 61 -5.46 10.54 -2.03
CA THR A 61 -4.57 11.57 -1.48
C THR A 61 -5.06 12.99 -1.79
N TYR A 62 -5.84 13.15 -2.83
CA TYR A 62 -6.32 14.47 -3.29
C TYR A 62 -7.83 14.64 -3.09
#